data_d3082d81cc700e4ba99d30f9b38c492a
#
_entry.id   d3082d81cc700e4ba99d30f9b38c492a
#
_cell.length_a   1.000
_cell.length_b   1.000
_cell.length_c   1.000
_cell.angle_alpha   90.00
_cell.angle_beta   90.00
_cell.angle_gamma   90.00
#
_symmetry.space_group_name_H-M   'P 1'
#
loop_
_entity.id
_entity.type
_entity.pdbx_description
1 polymer ?
#
loop_
_entity_poly.entity_id
_entity_poly.type
_entity_poly.pdbx_seq_one_letter_code
_entity_poly.pdbx_strand_id
1 'polypeptide(L)'
;MTDVTVIVLVGNEERHIARCLDKLAALEARQIVVVDSGSRDRTKAIIFEKIVQYGVVEYHDHQWPGNQAAQFQWALDNLSIESGWILRLDADEYLTDELVDEIKVRLPQVNDDVDGVVLKRRHVVGWLDDAWVKRGMYPTRILRLFRRGKGRSDMKLMDEHIVVDGKVVEVEHDFVDHSLISFEEWKAKHRGYAKREAQSYLSGEESTGEQAAKKAAYYKLPRYFRAVIYWSVRFFLKGAILEGPKAWRWCWWQGLWYRWIVDREIGCAKRARSRS
;
A
#
# COMPACT_ATOMS: atom_id res chain seq x y z
N MET A 1 16.74 -14.47 -14.86
CA MET A 1 16.45 -14.30 -13.42
C MET A 1 16.76 -12.86 -13.06
N THR A 2 15.78 -12.15 -12.53
CA THR A 2 15.87 -10.73 -12.18
C THR A 2 16.49 -10.58 -10.79
N ASP A 3 17.46 -9.69 -10.62
CA ASP A 3 18.18 -9.47 -9.34
C ASP A 3 17.32 -8.72 -8.31
N VAL A 4 16.16 -9.29 -8.01
CA VAL A 4 15.15 -8.76 -7.10
C VAL A 4 14.74 -9.83 -6.10
N THR A 5 14.69 -9.48 -4.80
CA THR A 5 13.92 -10.20 -3.79
C THR A 5 12.59 -9.49 -3.61
N VAL A 6 11.48 -10.21 -3.77
CA VAL A 6 10.15 -9.67 -3.49
C VAL A 6 9.75 -10.06 -2.07
N ILE A 7 9.38 -9.09 -1.24
CA ILE A 7 8.83 -9.32 0.10
C ILE A 7 7.33 -9.06 0.04
N VAL A 8 6.53 -10.10 0.32
CA VAL A 8 5.06 -10.03 0.34
C VAL A 8 4.57 -10.17 1.77
N LEU A 9 3.86 -9.16 2.27
CA LEU A 9 3.24 -9.20 3.59
C LEU A 9 1.83 -9.78 3.50
N VAL A 10 1.51 -10.76 4.37
CA VAL A 10 0.20 -11.40 4.36
C VAL A 10 -0.40 -11.50 5.77
N GLY A 11 -1.74 -11.57 5.81
CA GLY A 11 -2.51 -11.79 7.04
C GLY A 11 -3.98 -12.05 6.70
N ASN A 12 -4.39 -13.32 6.56
CA ASN A 12 -5.72 -13.75 6.10
C ASN A 12 -6.05 -13.25 4.69
N GLU A 13 -5.22 -13.62 3.72
CA GLU A 13 -5.26 -13.16 2.33
C GLU A 13 -5.56 -14.31 1.33
N GLU A 14 -6.35 -15.32 1.74
CA GLU A 14 -6.68 -16.48 0.89
C GLU A 14 -7.30 -16.11 -0.46
N ARG A 15 -7.97 -14.95 -0.55
CA ARG A 15 -8.59 -14.45 -1.79
C ARG A 15 -7.58 -13.83 -2.76
N HIS A 16 -6.42 -13.41 -2.28
CA HIS A 16 -5.50 -12.55 -3.03
C HIS A 16 -4.16 -13.23 -3.32
N ILE A 17 -3.62 -13.97 -2.34
CA ILE A 17 -2.23 -14.42 -2.37
C ILE A 17 -1.87 -15.29 -3.58
N ALA A 18 -2.78 -16.15 -4.03
CA ALA A 18 -2.55 -16.97 -5.22
C ALA A 18 -2.25 -16.09 -6.45
N ARG A 19 -3.13 -15.10 -6.70
CA ARG A 19 -2.98 -14.16 -7.82
C ARG A 19 -1.69 -13.35 -7.71
N CYS A 20 -1.36 -12.86 -6.52
CA CYS A 20 -0.12 -12.12 -6.27
C CYS A 20 1.10 -12.95 -6.69
N LEU A 21 1.22 -14.19 -6.17
CA LEU A 21 2.35 -15.07 -6.46
C LEU A 21 2.38 -15.53 -7.92
N ASP A 22 1.22 -15.80 -8.55
CA ASP A 22 1.14 -16.16 -9.97
C ASP A 22 1.63 -15.03 -10.88
N LYS A 23 1.26 -13.78 -10.57
CA LYS A 23 1.75 -12.61 -11.33
C LYS A 23 3.24 -12.33 -11.08
N LEU A 24 3.75 -12.63 -9.89
CA LEU A 24 5.17 -12.50 -9.58
C LEU A 24 6.04 -13.54 -10.30
N ALA A 25 5.51 -14.70 -10.68
CA ALA A 25 6.26 -15.70 -11.42
C ALA A 25 6.84 -15.14 -12.72
N ALA A 26 6.13 -14.24 -13.41
CA ALA A 26 6.59 -13.60 -14.63
C ALA A 26 7.81 -12.68 -14.42
N LEU A 27 8.04 -12.17 -13.22
CA LEU A 27 9.20 -11.34 -12.90
C LEU A 27 10.50 -12.16 -12.88
N GLU A 28 10.41 -13.48 -12.71
CA GLU A 28 11.59 -14.36 -12.55
C GLU A 28 12.54 -13.85 -11.46
N ALA A 29 11.94 -13.38 -10.35
CA ALA A 29 12.69 -12.87 -9.22
C ALA A 29 13.67 -13.93 -8.67
N ARG A 30 14.79 -13.49 -8.12
CA ARG A 30 15.76 -14.37 -7.47
C ARG A 30 15.14 -15.08 -6.27
N GLN A 31 14.26 -14.38 -5.54
CA GLN A 31 13.64 -14.85 -4.30
C GLN A 31 12.28 -14.15 -4.11
N ILE A 32 11.30 -14.89 -3.63
CA ILE A 32 9.99 -14.34 -3.19
C ILE A 32 9.79 -14.77 -1.74
N VAL A 33 9.80 -13.83 -0.83
CA VAL A 33 9.66 -14.05 0.60
C VAL A 33 8.27 -13.65 1.04
N VAL A 34 7.49 -14.58 1.55
CA VAL A 34 6.17 -14.31 2.11
C VAL A 34 6.25 -14.28 3.63
N VAL A 35 5.89 -13.15 4.24
CA VAL A 35 5.88 -12.96 5.69
C VAL A 35 4.45 -12.94 6.19
N ASP A 36 4.08 -13.99 6.91
CA ASP A 36 2.72 -14.22 7.42
C ASP A 36 2.58 -13.75 8.87
N SER A 37 1.58 -12.91 9.11
CA SER A 37 1.22 -12.36 10.42
C SER A 37 0.38 -13.31 11.28
N GLY A 38 0.40 -14.61 11.01
CA GLY A 38 -0.38 -15.62 11.70
C GLY A 38 -1.77 -15.81 11.11
N SER A 39 -1.85 -16.03 9.79
CA SER A 39 -3.11 -16.32 9.08
C SER A 39 -3.82 -17.55 9.63
N ARG A 40 -5.17 -17.47 9.69
CA ARG A 40 -6.06 -18.52 10.21
C ARG A 40 -7.00 -19.09 9.14
N ASP A 41 -6.96 -18.52 7.94
CA ASP A 41 -7.68 -18.98 6.75
C ASP A 41 -6.79 -19.90 5.89
N ARG A 42 -7.12 -20.08 4.62
CA ARG A 42 -6.37 -20.93 3.71
C ARG A 42 -5.08 -20.29 3.15
N THR A 43 -4.74 -19.08 3.56
CA THR A 43 -3.54 -18.34 3.07
C THR A 43 -2.28 -19.21 3.10
N LYS A 44 -2.00 -19.82 4.25
CA LYS A 44 -0.81 -20.65 4.43
C LYS A 44 -0.79 -21.87 3.49
N ALA A 45 -1.92 -22.55 3.35
CA ALA A 45 -2.03 -23.72 2.46
C ALA A 45 -1.74 -23.34 1.00
N ILE A 46 -2.32 -22.21 0.54
CA ILE A 46 -2.10 -21.69 -0.82
C ILE A 46 -0.62 -21.33 -1.05
N ILE A 47 0.04 -20.71 -0.07
CA ILE A 47 1.47 -20.37 -0.18
C ILE A 47 2.31 -21.64 -0.34
N PHE A 48 2.04 -22.70 0.43
CA PHE A 48 2.77 -23.97 0.30
C PHE A 48 2.56 -24.65 -1.06
N GLU A 49 1.35 -24.58 -1.64
CA GLU A 49 1.12 -25.01 -3.02
C GLU A 49 2.02 -24.23 -4.02
N LYS A 50 2.16 -22.90 -3.82
CA LYS A 50 2.98 -22.04 -4.68
C LYS A 50 4.49 -22.26 -4.48
N ILE A 51 4.94 -22.61 -3.28
CA ILE A 51 6.34 -23.04 -3.02
C ILE A 51 6.67 -24.25 -3.87
N VAL A 52 5.81 -25.26 -3.88
CA VAL A 52 6.01 -26.46 -4.71
C VAL A 52 5.96 -26.14 -6.20
N GLN A 53 5.10 -25.22 -6.61
CA GLN A 53 4.91 -24.84 -8.02
C GLN A 53 6.11 -24.06 -8.58
N TYR A 54 6.64 -23.09 -7.82
CA TYR A 54 7.63 -22.12 -8.33
C TYR A 54 9.06 -22.32 -7.81
N GLY A 55 9.23 -22.94 -6.65
CA GLY A 55 10.55 -23.24 -6.07
C GLY A 55 11.35 -22.04 -5.54
N VAL A 56 10.95 -20.81 -5.87
CA VAL A 56 11.62 -19.56 -5.45
C VAL A 56 10.88 -18.83 -4.35
N VAL A 57 9.76 -19.38 -3.89
CA VAL A 57 8.90 -18.82 -2.84
C VAL A 57 9.32 -19.40 -1.49
N GLU A 58 9.52 -18.53 -0.51
CA GLU A 58 9.85 -18.88 0.86
C GLU A 58 8.75 -18.37 1.80
N TYR A 59 8.44 -19.14 2.84
CA TYR A 59 7.43 -18.80 3.85
C TYR A 59 8.06 -18.55 5.20
N HIS A 60 7.74 -17.40 5.82
CA HIS A 60 8.14 -17.04 7.17
C HIS A 60 6.93 -16.65 8.01
N ASP A 61 6.77 -17.31 9.15
CA ASP A 61 5.77 -16.94 10.16
C ASP A 61 6.38 -15.90 11.10
N HIS A 62 5.74 -14.73 11.22
CA HIS A 62 6.15 -13.72 12.18
C HIS A 62 4.91 -13.08 12.80
N GLN A 63 4.73 -13.30 14.10
CA GLN A 63 3.58 -12.79 14.82
C GLN A 63 3.38 -11.29 14.58
N TRP A 64 2.13 -10.89 14.33
CA TRP A 64 1.76 -9.51 14.04
C TRP A 64 2.30 -8.51 15.08
N PRO A 65 3.21 -7.59 14.72
CA PRO A 65 3.83 -6.65 15.65
C PRO A 65 2.98 -5.39 15.91
N GLY A 66 1.75 -5.32 15.39
CA GLY A 66 0.85 -4.19 15.57
C GLY A 66 0.71 -3.25 14.36
N ASN A 67 1.70 -3.21 13.47
CA ASN A 67 1.61 -2.44 12.22
C ASN A 67 2.45 -3.07 11.10
N GLN A 68 2.15 -2.72 9.84
CA GLN A 68 2.83 -3.25 8.66
C GLN A 68 4.27 -2.76 8.54
N ALA A 69 4.58 -1.54 9.03
CA ALA A 69 5.92 -1.00 9.01
C ALA A 69 6.89 -1.88 9.81
N ALA A 70 6.50 -2.25 11.03
CA ALA A 70 7.29 -3.14 11.88
C ALA A 70 7.43 -4.55 11.30
N GLN A 71 6.35 -5.08 10.67
CA GLN A 71 6.38 -6.36 9.99
C GLN A 71 7.38 -6.37 8.82
N PHE A 72 7.36 -5.31 8.01
CA PHE A 72 8.28 -5.17 6.89
C PHE A 72 9.72 -4.95 7.37
N GLN A 73 9.92 -4.10 8.37
CA GLN A 73 11.27 -3.84 8.91
C GLN A 73 11.87 -5.11 9.52
N TRP A 74 11.05 -5.91 10.23
CA TRP A 74 11.50 -7.22 10.73
C TRP A 74 12.01 -8.13 9.60
N ALA A 75 11.31 -8.17 8.46
CA ALA A 75 11.76 -8.94 7.31
C ALA A 75 13.12 -8.47 6.80
N LEU A 76 13.33 -7.15 6.69
CA LEU A 76 14.61 -6.59 6.26
C LEU A 76 15.75 -6.90 7.22
N ASP A 77 15.48 -6.95 8.52
CA ASP A 77 16.50 -7.10 9.56
C ASP A 77 16.86 -8.57 9.84
N ASN A 78 15.93 -9.50 9.59
CA ASN A 78 16.07 -10.90 10.04
C ASN A 78 16.16 -11.93 8.92
N LEU A 79 15.76 -11.58 7.69
CA LEU A 79 15.75 -12.55 6.59
C LEU A 79 16.99 -12.40 5.70
N SER A 80 17.43 -13.53 5.15
CA SER A 80 18.55 -13.54 4.19
C SER A 80 18.05 -13.04 2.84
N ILE A 81 18.51 -11.86 2.42
CA ILE A 81 18.17 -11.26 1.13
C ILE A 81 19.39 -11.34 0.23
N GLU A 82 19.27 -12.10 -0.87
CA GLU A 82 20.41 -12.41 -1.74
C GLU A 82 20.54 -11.48 -2.95
N SER A 83 19.49 -10.73 -3.29
CA SER A 83 19.46 -9.84 -4.45
C SER A 83 19.99 -8.44 -4.15
N GLY A 84 20.37 -7.71 -5.19
CA GLY A 84 20.76 -6.29 -5.10
C GLY A 84 19.57 -5.35 -4.89
N TRP A 85 18.35 -5.78 -5.23
CA TRP A 85 17.13 -4.99 -5.12
C TRP A 85 16.05 -5.70 -4.31
N ILE A 86 15.23 -4.92 -3.61
CA ILE A 86 14.10 -5.40 -2.82
C ILE A 86 12.84 -4.72 -3.33
N LEU A 87 11.82 -5.52 -3.65
CA LEU A 87 10.46 -5.06 -4.00
C LEU A 87 9.51 -5.43 -2.86
N ARG A 88 8.81 -4.44 -2.29
CA ARG A 88 7.72 -4.68 -1.34
C ARG A 88 6.38 -4.72 -2.07
N LEU A 89 5.58 -5.75 -1.79
CA LEU A 89 4.17 -5.84 -2.18
C LEU A 89 3.30 -6.28 -1.00
N ASP A 90 2.04 -5.88 -1.03
CA ASP A 90 0.99 -6.43 -0.19
C ASP A 90 0.26 -7.55 -0.97
N ALA A 91 -0.38 -8.51 -0.29
CA ALA A 91 -0.95 -9.68 -0.95
C ALA A 91 -2.07 -9.37 -1.96
N ASP A 92 -2.76 -8.24 -1.81
CA ASP A 92 -3.78 -7.76 -2.73
C ASP A 92 -3.21 -6.92 -3.90
N GLU A 93 -1.87 -6.76 -3.94
CA GLU A 93 -1.14 -6.07 -5.00
C GLU A 93 -0.51 -7.06 -6.01
N TYR A 94 -0.36 -6.61 -7.26
CA TYR A 94 0.38 -7.35 -8.28
C TYR A 94 0.94 -6.42 -9.37
N LEU A 95 2.00 -6.86 -10.05
CA LEU A 95 2.61 -6.13 -11.16
C LEU A 95 1.80 -6.34 -12.44
N THR A 96 1.67 -5.30 -13.27
CA THR A 96 1.20 -5.50 -14.65
C THR A 96 2.31 -6.14 -15.48
N ASP A 97 1.92 -6.79 -16.58
CA ASP A 97 2.89 -7.46 -17.44
C ASP A 97 3.89 -6.45 -18.05
N GLU A 98 3.41 -5.23 -18.36
CA GLU A 98 4.23 -4.13 -18.86
C GLU A 98 5.24 -3.64 -17.80
N LEU A 99 4.85 -3.59 -16.52
CA LEU A 99 5.77 -3.23 -15.45
C LEU A 99 6.84 -4.32 -15.21
N VAL A 100 6.45 -5.59 -15.31
CA VAL A 100 7.40 -6.70 -15.25
C VAL A 100 8.46 -6.57 -16.32
N ASP A 101 8.05 -6.34 -17.56
CA ASP A 101 8.98 -6.17 -18.70
C ASP A 101 9.86 -4.93 -18.50
N GLU A 102 9.30 -3.83 -18.03
CA GLU A 102 10.06 -2.61 -17.74
C GLU A 102 11.12 -2.84 -16.63
N ILE A 103 10.77 -3.53 -15.55
CA ILE A 103 11.71 -3.86 -14.48
C ILE A 103 12.85 -4.74 -15.02
N LYS A 104 12.53 -5.79 -15.77
CA LYS A 104 13.54 -6.69 -16.35
C LYS A 104 14.52 -5.97 -17.25
N VAL A 105 14.06 -5.02 -18.04
CA VAL A 105 14.91 -4.27 -19.00
C VAL A 105 15.66 -3.13 -18.33
N ARG A 106 14.98 -2.33 -17.52
CA ARG A 106 15.56 -1.09 -16.97
C ARG A 106 16.41 -1.31 -15.73
N LEU A 107 16.01 -2.23 -14.84
CA LEU A 107 16.69 -2.39 -13.55
C LEU A 107 18.20 -2.69 -13.67
N PRO A 108 18.66 -3.53 -14.61
CA PRO A 108 20.10 -3.74 -14.83
C PRO A 108 20.86 -2.51 -15.34
N GLN A 109 20.14 -1.50 -15.85
CA GLN A 109 20.71 -0.27 -16.43
C GLN A 109 20.63 0.92 -15.47
N VAL A 110 20.03 0.74 -14.29
CA VAL A 110 19.89 1.80 -13.29
C VAL A 110 21.27 2.13 -12.71
N ASN A 111 21.61 3.40 -12.74
CA ASN A 111 22.91 3.90 -12.22
C ASN A 111 23.08 3.57 -10.74
N ASP A 112 24.32 3.41 -10.31
CA ASP A 112 24.66 3.05 -8.93
C ASP A 112 24.31 4.13 -7.90
N ASP A 113 24.11 5.37 -8.33
CA ASP A 113 23.68 6.50 -7.49
C ASP A 113 22.16 6.50 -7.19
N VAL A 114 21.41 5.57 -7.79
CA VAL A 114 19.95 5.44 -7.58
C VAL A 114 19.68 4.39 -6.50
N ASP A 115 19.09 4.81 -5.41
CA ASP A 115 18.73 3.97 -4.26
C ASP A 115 17.30 3.46 -4.28
N GLY A 116 16.40 4.10 -5.05
CA GLY A 116 15.00 3.71 -5.08
C GLY A 116 14.28 3.98 -6.39
N VAL A 117 13.20 3.23 -6.61
CA VAL A 117 12.32 3.35 -7.77
C VAL A 117 10.87 3.54 -7.30
N VAL A 118 10.26 4.61 -7.73
CA VAL A 118 8.85 4.91 -7.50
C VAL A 118 8.01 4.21 -8.54
N LEU A 119 7.00 3.48 -8.10
CA LEU A 119 6.00 2.84 -8.93
C LEU A 119 4.68 3.62 -8.87
N LYS A 120 3.90 3.55 -9.94
CA LYS A 120 2.55 4.12 -10.00
C LYS A 120 1.53 3.05 -9.61
N ARG A 121 0.72 3.34 -8.59
CA ARG A 121 -0.33 2.46 -8.13
C ARG A 121 -1.63 2.73 -8.87
N ARG A 122 -2.12 1.69 -9.55
CA ARG A 122 -3.48 1.61 -10.11
C ARG A 122 -4.39 1.00 -9.06
N HIS A 123 -5.43 1.70 -8.67
CA HIS A 123 -6.39 1.18 -7.71
C HIS A 123 -7.60 0.58 -8.42
N VAL A 124 -7.80 -0.73 -8.30
CA VAL A 124 -8.93 -1.47 -8.84
C VAL A 124 -9.87 -1.83 -7.69
N VAL A 125 -11.13 -1.46 -7.82
CA VAL A 125 -12.11 -1.55 -6.74
C VAL A 125 -13.01 -2.77 -6.97
N GLY A 126 -12.74 -3.88 -6.27
CA GLY A 126 -13.45 -5.15 -6.46
C GLY A 126 -14.95 -5.03 -6.25
N TRP A 127 -15.41 -4.39 -5.18
CA TRP A 127 -16.84 -4.20 -4.92
C TRP A 127 -17.55 -3.20 -5.86
N LEU A 128 -16.83 -2.62 -6.83
CA LEU A 128 -17.36 -1.81 -7.94
C LEU A 128 -17.17 -2.52 -9.29
N ASP A 129 -17.34 -3.83 -9.33
CA ASP A 129 -17.15 -4.67 -10.53
C ASP A 129 -15.77 -4.44 -11.15
N ASP A 130 -14.73 -4.56 -10.34
CA ASP A 130 -13.31 -4.41 -10.71
C ASP A 130 -12.99 -3.11 -11.46
N ALA A 131 -13.67 -2.02 -11.06
CA ALA A 131 -13.47 -0.75 -11.72
C ALA A 131 -12.09 -0.16 -11.40
N TRP A 132 -11.34 0.19 -12.43
CA TRP A 132 -10.19 1.05 -12.30
C TRP A 132 -10.63 2.51 -12.33
N VAL A 133 -10.58 3.17 -11.17
CA VAL A 133 -10.89 4.60 -11.05
C VAL A 133 -9.64 5.41 -11.33
N LYS A 134 -9.60 6.08 -12.48
CA LYS A 134 -8.45 6.85 -12.96
C LYS A 134 -8.43 8.27 -12.39
N ARG A 135 -9.54 8.99 -12.55
CA ARG A 135 -9.61 10.41 -12.19
C ARG A 135 -9.82 10.60 -10.69
N GLY A 136 -9.26 11.66 -10.17
CA GLY A 136 -9.39 12.00 -8.75
C GLY A 136 -8.32 11.39 -7.83
N MET A 137 -7.71 10.24 -8.20
CA MET A 137 -6.74 9.54 -7.35
C MET A 137 -5.46 9.13 -8.09
N TYR A 138 -5.55 8.64 -9.31
CA TYR A 138 -4.40 8.17 -10.08
C TYR A 138 -3.64 9.35 -10.71
N PRO A 139 -2.32 9.25 -10.83
CA PRO A 139 -1.46 8.21 -10.25
C PRO A 139 -1.18 8.45 -8.76
N THR A 140 -1.17 7.36 -7.98
CA THR A 140 -0.58 7.37 -6.64
C THR A 140 0.84 6.84 -6.75
N ARG A 141 1.84 7.69 -6.49
CA ARG A 141 3.25 7.36 -6.58
C ARG A 141 3.75 6.82 -5.25
N ILE A 142 4.34 5.63 -5.26
CA ILE A 142 4.83 4.97 -4.05
C ILE A 142 6.19 4.36 -4.33
N LEU A 143 7.17 4.60 -3.47
CA LEU A 143 8.44 3.91 -3.51
C LEU A 143 8.23 2.48 -3.02
N ARG A 144 8.42 1.50 -3.92
CA ARG A 144 8.22 0.07 -3.64
C ARG A 144 9.44 -0.78 -3.94
N LEU A 145 10.31 -0.33 -4.84
CA LEU A 145 11.52 -1.02 -5.24
C LEU A 145 12.75 -0.19 -4.83
N PHE A 146 13.72 -0.80 -4.14
CA PHE A 146 14.87 -0.09 -3.60
C PHE A 146 16.09 -1.00 -3.49
N ARG A 147 17.30 -0.42 -3.46
CA ARG A 147 18.55 -1.17 -3.28
C ARG A 147 18.61 -1.78 -1.89
N ARG A 148 19.11 -3.01 -1.81
CA ARG A 148 19.36 -3.69 -0.54
C ARG A 148 20.28 -2.85 0.35
N GLY A 149 19.87 -2.71 1.63
CA GLY A 149 20.59 -1.91 2.62
C GLY A 149 20.40 -0.39 2.51
N LYS A 150 19.62 0.09 1.52
CA LYS A 150 19.36 1.53 1.32
C LYS A 150 17.96 1.98 1.74
N GLY A 151 16.99 1.06 1.81
CA GLY A 151 15.62 1.36 2.20
C GLY A 151 15.31 0.90 3.61
N ARG A 152 14.45 1.66 4.29
CA ARG A 152 13.87 1.34 5.60
C ARG A 152 12.40 1.76 5.65
N SER A 153 11.65 1.17 6.57
CA SER A 153 10.29 1.63 6.86
C SER A 153 10.31 2.89 7.73
N ASP A 154 9.41 3.85 7.47
CA ASP A 154 9.28 5.07 8.29
C ASP A 154 8.57 4.84 9.64
N MET A 155 8.26 3.59 9.99
CA MET A 155 7.68 3.13 11.27
C MET A 155 6.39 3.83 11.70
N LYS A 156 5.65 4.44 10.77
CA LYS A 156 4.36 5.07 11.07
C LYS A 156 3.27 4.02 11.32
N LEU A 157 2.29 4.37 12.14
CA LEU A 157 1.10 3.53 12.40
C LEU A 157 0.15 3.48 11.18
N MET A 158 0.16 4.52 10.36
CA MET A 158 -0.69 4.65 9.18
C MET A 158 0.08 5.33 8.06
N ASP A 159 -0.21 4.92 6.81
CA ASP A 159 0.43 5.44 5.60
C ASP A 159 1.97 5.33 5.69
N GLU A 160 2.46 4.16 6.13
CA GLU A 160 3.88 3.87 6.19
C GLU A 160 4.49 3.85 4.78
N HIS A 161 5.68 4.41 4.67
CA HIS A 161 6.42 4.50 3.42
C HIS A 161 7.80 3.89 3.57
N ILE A 162 8.33 3.41 2.45
CA ILE A 162 9.75 3.11 2.35
C ILE A 162 10.48 4.44 2.15
N VAL A 163 11.54 4.64 2.91
CA VAL A 163 12.42 5.81 2.83
C VAL A 163 13.79 5.38 2.39
N VAL A 164 14.36 6.09 1.44
CA VAL A 164 15.76 5.99 1.00
C VAL A 164 16.40 7.37 1.10
N ASP A 165 17.69 7.41 1.34
CA ASP A 165 18.42 8.69 1.48
C ASP A 165 19.04 9.17 0.16
N GLY A 166 19.17 8.28 -0.83
CA GLY A 166 19.76 8.57 -2.13
C GLY A 166 18.74 8.96 -3.20
N LYS A 167 19.21 8.96 -4.43
CA LYS A 167 18.42 9.33 -5.60
C LYS A 167 17.31 8.33 -5.88
N VAL A 168 16.17 8.85 -6.32
CA VAL A 168 14.99 8.08 -6.69
C VAL A 168 14.60 8.35 -8.14
N VAL A 169 14.23 7.30 -8.87
CA VAL A 169 13.70 7.39 -10.24
C VAL A 169 12.28 6.84 -10.30
N GLU A 170 11.55 7.17 -11.36
CA GLU A 170 10.17 6.67 -11.58
C GLU A 170 10.13 5.81 -12.85
N VAL A 171 9.35 4.74 -12.83
CA VAL A 171 9.03 3.90 -13.98
C VAL A 171 7.70 4.30 -14.62
N GLU A 172 7.47 3.85 -15.85
CA GLU A 172 6.32 4.30 -16.64
C GLU A 172 5.07 3.47 -16.39
N HIS A 173 5.21 2.18 -16.06
CA HIS A 173 4.08 1.26 -15.92
C HIS A 173 3.62 1.10 -14.46
N ASP A 174 2.45 0.48 -14.30
CA ASP A 174 1.74 0.44 -13.03
C ASP A 174 1.88 -0.90 -12.32
N PHE A 175 1.87 -0.87 -10.99
CA PHE A 175 1.37 -2.02 -10.23
C PHE A 175 -0.09 -1.79 -9.83
N VAL A 176 -0.79 -2.87 -9.54
CA VAL A 176 -2.24 -2.85 -9.27
C VAL A 176 -2.48 -3.22 -7.81
N ASP A 177 -3.23 -2.37 -7.11
CA ASP A 177 -3.85 -2.64 -5.82
C ASP A 177 -5.31 -3.05 -6.11
N HIS A 178 -5.64 -4.32 -5.86
CA HIS A 178 -6.95 -4.90 -6.22
C HIS A 178 -7.48 -5.79 -5.10
N SER A 179 -8.17 -5.20 -4.18
CA SER A 179 -8.81 -5.90 -3.08
C SER A 179 -10.16 -6.50 -3.50
N LEU A 180 -10.31 -7.81 -3.32
CA LEU A 180 -11.52 -8.59 -3.68
C LEU A 180 -12.55 -8.65 -2.54
N ILE A 181 -12.43 -7.80 -1.54
CA ILE A 181 -13.38 -7.75 -0.43
C ILE A 181 -14.72 -7.13 -0.85
N SER A 182 -15.79 -7.55 -0.18
CA SER A 182 -17.11 -6.95 -0.36
C SER A 182 -17.16 -5.50 0.11
N PHE A 183 -18.19 -4.77 -0.28
CA PHE A 183 -18.41 -3.38 0.16
C PHE A 183 -18.54 -3.28 1.69
N GLU A 184 -19.21 -4.24 2.35
CA GLU A 184 -19.38 -4.22 3.80
C GLU A 184 -18.04 -4.48 4.53
N GLU A 185 -17.24 -5.43 4.05
CA GLU A 185 -15.89 -5.68 4.56
C GLU A 185 -15.00 -4.44 4.36
N TRP A 186 -15.08 -3.81 3.19
CA TRP A 186 -14.37 -2.57 2.90
C TRP A 186 -14.74 -1.45 3.89
N LYS A 187 -16.04 -1.25 4.16
CA LYS A 187 -16.49 -0.27 5.16
C LYS A 187 -15.99 -0.59 6.57
N ALA A 188 -16.02 -1.85 6.96
CA ALA A 188 -15.53 -2.29 8.27
C ALA A 188 -14.02 -2.03 8.42
N LYS A 189 -13.22 -2.39 7.41
CA LYS A 189 -11.77 -2.13 7.32
C LYS A 189 -11.49 -0.62 7.46
N HIS A 190 -12.22 0.22 6.72
CA HIS A 190 -12.05 1.68 6.73
C HIS A 190 -12.48 2.35 8.05
N ARG A 191 -13.45 1.79 8.77
CA ARG A 191 -13.76 2.24 10.15
C ARG A 191 -12.57 1.97 11.09
N GLY A 192 -11.91 0.83 10.94
CA GLY A 192 -10.66 0.52 11.67
C GLY A 192 -9.54 1.51 11.33
N TYR A 193 -9.37 1.81 10.06
CA TYR A 193 -8.39 2.80 9.59
C TYR A 193 -8.68 4.19 10.13
N ALA A 194 -9.94 4.62 10.15
CA ALA A 194 -10.32 5.93 10.68
C ALA A 194 -9.98 6.09 12.18
N LYS A 195 -10.11 5.03 12.98
CA LYS A 195 -9.69 5.04 14.39
C LYS A 195 -8.17 5.19 14.52
N ARG A 196 -7.40 4.43 13.73
CA ARG A 196 -5.92 4.51 13.73
C ARG A 196 -5.43 5.88 13.25
N GLU A 197 -6.01 6.42 12.17
CA GLU A 197 -5.68 7.75 11.66
C GLU A 197 -6.01 8.85 12.69
N ALA A 198 -7.11 8.71 13.43
CA ALA A 198 -7.45 9.61 14.51
C ALA A 198 -6.46 9.52 15.69
N GLN A 199 -5.99 8.33 16.03
CA GLN A 199 -4.95 8.12 17.05
C GLN A 199 -3.62 8.75 16.63
N SER A 200 -3.13 8.48 15.42
CA SER A 200 -1.93 9.07 14.84
C SER A 200 -1.98 10.60 14.83
N TYR A 201 -3.14 11.18 14.45
CA TYR A 201 -3.34 12.63 14.52
C TYR A 201 -3.25 13.18 15.95
N LEU A 202 -3.78 12.47 16.94
CA LEU A 202 -3.81 12.89 18.34
C LEU A 202 -2.49 12.63 19.11
N SER A 203 -1.68 11.69 18.63
CA SER A 203 -0.33 11.43 19.15
C SER A 203 0.69 12.45 18.64
N GLY A 204 0.34 13.24 17.63
CA GLY A 204 1.26 14.20 17.03
C GLY A 204 2.34 13.55 16.16
N GLU A 205 2.08 12.34 15.65
CA GLU A 205 3.02 11.70 14.71
C GLU A 205 3.32 12.63 13.53
N GLU A 206 4.56 13.07 13.47
CA GLU A 206 5.02 13.95 12.40
C GLU A 206 5.16 13.15 11.09
N SER A 207 4.44 13.59 10.09
CA SER A 207 4.73 13.18 8.71
C SER A 207 5.96 13.95 8.24
N THR A 208 6.83 13.36 7.45
CA THR A 208 8.01 13.99 6.88
C THR A 208 7.80 14.31 5.39
N GLY A 209 8.53 15.31 4.88
CA GLY A 209 8.54 15.65 3.47
C GLY A 209 7.31 16.47 2.98
N GLU A 210 7.11 16.51 1.68
CA GLU A 210 6.06 17.33 1.03
C GLU A 210 4.64 16.92 1.44
N GLN A 211 4.42 15.63 1.71
CA GLN A 211 3.13 15.13 2.17
C GLN A 211 2.77 15.64 3.57
N ALA A 212 3.77 15.89 4.42
CA ALA A 212 3.57 16.45 5.75
C ALA A 212 2.95 17.87 5.67
N ALA A 213 3.44 18.70 4.80
CA ALA A 213 2.91 20.05 4.61
C ALA A 213 1.46 20.02 4.13
N LYS A 214 1.14 19.14 3.17
CA LYS A 214 -0.23 18.93 2.67
C LYS A 214 -1.17 18.42 3.76
N LYS A 215 -0.73 17.45 4.57
CA LYS A 215 -1.47 16.89 5.70
C LYS A 215 -1.70 17.94 6.78
N ALA A 216 -0.69 18.71 7.14
CA ALA A 216 -0.79 19.82 8.10
C ALA A 216 -1.77 20.90 7.63
N ALA A 217 -1.70 21.33 6.36
CA ALA A 217 -2.64 22.28 5.77
C ALA A 217 -4.09 21.75 5.81
N TYR A 218 -4.29 20.48 5.48
CA TYR A 218 -5.60 19.83 5.57
C TYR A 218 -6.17 19.86 7.00
N TYR A 219 -5.35 19.53 8.01
CA TYR A 219 -5.81 19.49 9.41
C TYR A 219 -6.02 20.89 10.05
N LYS A 220 -5.53 21.96 9.45
CA LYS A 220 -5.84 23.36 9.86
C LYS A 220 -7.29 23.76 9.54
N LEU A 221 -7.90 23.10 8.54
CA LEU A 221 -9.29 23.38 8.17
C LEU A 221 -10.29 22.84 9.21
N PRO A 222 -11.47 23.48 9.36
CA PRO A 222 -12.51 22.99 10.27
C PRO A 222 -12.91 21.55 9.96
N ARG A 223 -13.15 20.74 11.02
CA ARG A 223 -13.64 19.36 10.89
C ARG A 223 -14.89 19.31 10.02
N TYR A 224 -15.08 18.21 9.32
CA TYR A 224 -16.15 17.94 8.35
C TYR A 224 -16.08 18.85 7.10
N PHE A 225 -15.80 20.13 7.25
CA PHE A 225 -15.66 21.04 6.11
C PHE A 225 -14.44 20.65 5.24
N ARG A 226 -13.34 20.27 5.87
CA ARG A 226 -12.17 19.75 5.16
C ARG A 226 -12.45 18.47 4.36
N ALA A 227 -13.35 17.61 4.85
CA ALA A 227 -13.76 16.40 4.11
C ALA A 227 -14.55 16.77 2.84
N VAL A 228 -15.43 17.78 2.93
CA VAL A 228 -16.17 18.30 1.77
C VAL A 228 -15.22 18.94 0.76
N ILE A 229 -14.28 19.78 1.20
CA ILE A 229 -13.27 20.40 0.30
C ILE A 229 -12.46 19.31 -0.40
N TYR A 230 -11.95 18.32 0.36
CA TYR A 230 -11.16 17.23 -0.19
C TYR A 230 -11.92 16.44 -1.27
N TRP A 231 -13.19 16.11 -0.97
CA TRP A 231 -14.07 15.46 -1.93
C TRP A 231 -14.32 16.34 -3.17
N SER A 232 -14.64 17.62 -2.99
CA SER A 232 -14.91 18.56 -4.09
C SER A 232 -13.70 18.71 -5.01
N VAL A 233 -12.49 18.81 -4.47
CA VAL A 233 -11.26 18.86 -5.27
C VAL A 233 -11.10 17.59 -6.11
N ARG A 234 -11.35 16.42 -5.54
CA ARG A 234 -11.24 15.16 -6.28
C ARG A 234 -12.33 15.01 -7.32
N PHE A 235 -13.56 15.34 -6.94
CA PHE A 235 -14.72 15.16 -7.79
C PHE A 235 -14.73 16.12 -8.97
N PHE A 236 -14.55 17.40 -8.71
CA PHE A 236 -14.62 18.45 -9.73
C PHE A 236 -13.24 18.76 -10.36
N LEU A 237 -12.26 19.19 -9.55
CA LEU A 237 -11.00 19.70 -10.09
C LEU A 237 -10.11 18.58 -10.67
N LYS A 238 -10.09 17.41 -10.05
CA LYS A 238 -9.37 16.23 -10.57
C LYS A 238 -10.22 15.41 -11.54
N GLY A 239 -11.44 15.84 -11.83
CA GLY A 239 -12.28 15.34 -12.92
C GLY A 239 -12.94 13.99 -12.70
N ALA A 240 -13.10 13.48 -11.46
CA ALA A 240 -13.82 12.22 -11.22
C ALA A 240 -15.27 12.27 -11.73
N ILE A 241 -15.89 13.46 -11.76
CA ILE A 241 -17.23 13.70 -12.35
C ILE A 241 -17.33 13.25 -13.82
N LEU A 242 -16.23 13.31 -14.58
CA LEU A 242 -16.19 12.97 -16.01
C LEU A 242 -15.97 11.48 -16.27
N GLU A 243 -15.76 10.67 -15.22
CA GLU A 243 -15.43 9.23 -15.37
C GLU A 243 -16.65 8.32 -15.23
N GLY A 244 -17.77 8.83 -14.71
CA GLY A 244 -19.02 8.14 -14.62
C GLY A 244 -19.37 7.56 -13.23
N PRO A 245 -20.50 6.81 -13.12
CA PRO A 245 -21.11 6.44 -11.83
C PRO A 245 -20.21 5.64 -10.89
N LYS A 246 -19.35 4.76 -11.42
CA LYS A 246 -18.42 3.97 -10.58
C LYS A 246 -17.41 4.89 -9.89
N ALA A 247 -16.82 5.84 -10.63
CA ALA A 247 -15.90 6.83 -10.05
C ALA A 247 -16.61 7.76 -9.06
N TRP A 248 -17.87 8.14 -9.30
CA TRP A 248 -18.65 8.95 -8.36
C TRP A 248 -18.88 8.22 -7.05
N ARG A 249 -19.29 6.94 -7.10
CA ARG A 249 -19.47 6.10 -5.91
C ARG A 249 -18.17 5.94 -5.13
N TRP A 250 -17.06 5.69 -5.82
CA TRP A 250 -15.75 5.61 -5.20
C TRP A 250 -15.35 6.93 -4.55
N CYS A 251 -15.46 8.04 -5.28
CA CYS A 251 -15.12 9.37 -4.78
C CYS A 251 -15.97 9.75 -3.56
N TRP A 252 -17.25 9.35 -3.53
CA TRP A 252 -18.13 9.54 -2.37
C TRP A 252 -17.64 8.76 -1.16
N TRP A 253 -17.39 7.46 -1.31
CA TRP A 253 -17.04 6.61 -0.19
C TRP A 253 -15.61 6.84 0.30
N GLN A 254 -14.64 6.90 -0.59
CA GLN A 254 -13.22 7.08 -0.24
C GLN A 254 -12.88 8.56 0.00
N GLY A 255 -13.49 9.49 -0.74
CA GLY A 255 -13.19 10.91 -0.67
C GLY A 255 -13.94 11.63 0.44
N LEU A 256 -15.25 11.40 0.57
CA LEU A 256 -16.10 12.12 1.55
C LEU A 256 -16.35 11.29 2.80
N TRP A 257 -16.97 10.12 2.68
CA TRP A 257 -17.40 9.32 3.83
C TRP A 257 -16.21 8.92 4.72
N TYR A 258 -15.11 8.43 4.13
CA TYR A 258 -13.93 8.03 4.91
C TYR A 258 -13.35 9.23 5.68
N ARG A 259 -13.18 10.38 5.04
CA ARG A 259 -12.67 11.60 5.71
C ARG A 259 -13.62 12.11 6.78
N TRP A 260 -14.92 11.96 6.57
CA TRP A 260 -15.95 12.32 7.56
C TRP A 260 -15.86 11.45 8.82
N ILE A 261 -15.71 10.11 8.67
CA ILE A 261 -15.59 9.23 9.83
C ILE A 261 -14.28 9.44 10.59
N VAL A 262 -13.16 9.76 9.92
CA VAL A 262 -11.92 10.17 10.59
C VAL A 262 -12.17 11.38 11.48
N ASP A 263 -12.85 12.41 10.98
CA ASP A 263 -13.18 13.62 11.75
C ASP A 263 -14.11 13.33 12.94
N ARG A 264 -15.03 12.38 12.78
CA ARG A 264 -15.87 11.91 13.87
C ARG A 264 -15.05 11.21 14.95
N GLU A 265 -14.15 10.30 14.60
CA GLU A 265 -13.28 9.59 15.56
C GLU A 265 -12.37 10.58 16.32
N ILE A 266 -11.77 11.56 15.63
CA ILE A 266 -10.99 12.65 16.26
C ILE A 266 -11.87 13.39 17.29
N GLY A 267 -13.12 13.69 16.93
CA GLY A 267 -14.05 14.38 17.83
C GLY A 267 -14.43 13.56 19.06
N CYS A 268 -14.66 12.26 18.90
CA CYS A 268 -14.95 11.34 19.99
C CYS A 268 -13.76 11.22 20.96
N ALA A 269 -12.56 11.03 20.41
CA ALA A 269 -11.35 10.87 21.21
C ALA A 269 -10.99 12.17 22.00
N LYS A 270 -11.16 13.36 21.39
CA LYS A 270 -10.97 14.64 22.09
C LYS A 270 -11.95 14.80 23.27
N ARG A 271 -13.22 14.43 23.09
CA ARG A 271 -14.22 14.48 24.19
C ARG A 271 -13.92 13.49 25.30
N ALA A 272 -13.41 12.30 24.98
CA ALA A 272 -13.02 11.32 26.00
C ALA A 272 -11.87 11.86 26.86
N ARG A 273 -10.84 12.47 26.23
CA ARG A 273 -9.69 13.08 26.95
C ARG A 273 -10.07 14.29 27.83
N SER A 274 -11.14 15.02 27.50
CA SER A 274 -11.59 16.17 28.29
C SER A 274 -12.46 15.79 29.49
N ARG A 275 -12.81 14.49 29.62
CA ARG A 275 -13.62 13.96 30.73
C ARG A 275 -12.80 13.11 31.71
N SER A 276 -11.58 12.73 31.34
CA SER A 276 -10.57 12.09 32.18
C SER A 276 -9.65 13.14 32.83
#